data_81cd0669ae6387166e9bc3087493933a
#
_entry.id   81cd0669ae6387166e9bc3087493933a
#
_cell.length_a   1.000
_cell.length_b   1.000
_cell.length_c   1.000
_cell.angle_alpha   90.00
_cell.angle_beta   90.00
_cell.angle_gamma   90.00
#
_symmetry.space_group_name_H-M   'P 1'
#
loop_
_entity.id
_entity.type
_entity.pdbx_description
1 polymer ?
#
loop_
_entity_poly.entity_id
_entity_poly.type
_entity_poly.pdbx_seq_one_letter_code
_entity_poly.pdbx_strand_id
1 'polypeptide(L)'
;MLKLNNLALCALALLPIALTAQTPVTSAAQTQTANGHRADEAAIEQVMKQYHAAILAHDGTTLSGLFLPDANLWLNVLTDSAYARAQVKSPTARKVRVSNYQDFAKLVSTTPKSFDPEHSNLVMHTDGTIAVVYFDFVFNIDGKANNRGSETWQLVKTTDSWHVASTIYSSEPPV
;
A
#
# COMPACT_ATOMS: atom_id res chain seq x y z
N MET A 1 24.44 83.20 14.17
CA MET A 1 24.33 82.48 12.89
C MET A 1 23.46 81.28 13.13
N LEU A 2 22.17 81.41 12.86
CA LEU A 2 21.20 80.34 13.01
C LEU A 2 20.95 79.69 11.62
N LYS A 3 21.10 78.35 11.55
CA LYS A 3 20.67 77.58 10.38
C LYS A 3 19.38 76.93 10.69
N LEU A 4 18.36 77.22 9.84
CA LEU A 4 17.06 76.59 9.80
C LEU A 4 17.20 75.15 9.29
N ASN A 5 16.59 74.21 10.04
CA ASN A 5 16.38 72.86 9.59
C ASN A 5 14.96 72.72 8.97
N ASN A 6 14.90 72.30 7.75
CA ASN A 6 13.69 71.96 7.04
C ASN A 6 13.10 70.64 7.58
N LEU A 7 11.90 70.68 8.12
CA LEU A 7 11.09 69.49 8.37
C LEU A 7 10.43 69.04 7.05
N ALA A 8 10.82 67.88 6.54
CA ALA A 8 10.11 67.21 5.46
C ALA A 8 8.94 66.38 6.04
N LEU A 9 7.71 66.75 5.67
CA LEU A 9 6.49 66.06 6.01
C LEU A 9 6.30 64.88 5.05
N CYS A 10 6.54 63.63 5.52
CA CYS A 10 6.20 62.44 4.76
C CYS A 10 4.70 62.16 4.88
N ALA A 11 3.95 62.36 3.80
CA ALA A 11 2.56 61.93 3.68
C ALA A 11 2.52 60.42 3.42
N LEU A 12 1.98 59.68 4.37
CA LEU A 12 1.70 58.23 4.23
C LEU A 12 0.43 58.05 3.40
N ALA A 13 0.57 57.61 2.17
CA ALA A 13 -0.56 57.22 1.34
C ALA A 13 -1.02 55.80 1.73
N LEU A 14 -2.19 55.72 2.36
CA LEU A 14 -2.90 54.47 2.61
C LEU A 14 -3.53 53.98 1.32
N LEU A 15 -2.97 52.95 0.71
CA LEU A 15 -3.57 52.21 -0.38
C LEU A 15 -4.62 51.22 0.17
N PRO A 16 -5.85 51.17 -0.34
CA PRO A 16 -6.83 50.15 0.05
C PRO A 16 -6.39 48.79 -0.50
N ILE A 17 -6.16 47.82 0.41
CA ILE A 17 -5.99 46.42 0.05
C ILE A 17 -7.36 45.89 -0.40
N ALA A 18 -7.55 45.71 -1.68
CA ALA A 18 -8.72 45.01 -2.24
C ALA A 18 -8.59 43.53 -1.86
N LEU A 19 -9.39 43.09 -0.88
CA LEU A 19 -9.56 41.69 -0.52
C LEU A 19 -10.36 41.00 -1.63
N THR A 20 -9.68 40.40 -2.60
CA THR A 20 -10.35 39.55 -3.59
C THR A 20 -10.81 38.27 -2.91
N ALA A 21 -12.11 38.13 -2.71
CA ALA A 21 -12.74 36.90 -2.28
C ALA A 21 -12.46 35.83 -3.36
N GLN A 22 -11.59 34.88 -3.06
CA GLN A 22 -11.43 33.68 -3.88
C GLN A 22 -12.68 32.82 -3.71
N THR A 23 -13.53 32.77 -4.73
CA THR A 23 -14.59 31.78 -4.81
C THR A 23 -13.99 30.39 -4.81
N PRO A 24 -14.46 29.44 -3.97
CA PRO A 24 -13.97 28.08 -4.04
C PRO A 24 -14.33 27.50 -5.40
N VAL A 25 -13.31 27.19 -6.22
CA VAL A 25 -13.48 26.47 -7.46
C VAL A 25 -13.76 25.01 -7.11
N THR A 26 -15.02 24.73 -6.72
CA THR A 26 -15.52 23.36 -6.63
C THR A 26 -15.78 22.90 -8.05
N SER A 27 -14.73 22.39 -8.68
CA SER A 27 -14.73 22.08 -10.10
C SER A 27 -15.30 20.70 -10.37
N ALA A 28 -15.98 20.55 -11.50
CA ALA A 28 -16.36 19.26 -12.10
C ALA A 28 -15.16 18.29 -12.19
N ALA A 29 -13.93 18.82 -12.29
CA ALA A 29 -12.69 18.04 -12.24
C ALA A 29 -12.51 17.25 -10.91
N GLN A 30 -12.89 17.81 -9.75
CA GLN A 30 -12.79 17.10 -8.46
C GLN A 30 -13.81 15.95 -8.36
N THR A 31 -15.02 16.13 -8.92
CA THR A 31 -16.04 15.09 -8.95
C THR A 31 -15.67 13.96 -9.91
N GLN A 32 -15.06 14.30 -11.03
CA GLN A 32 -14.61 13.31 -12.02
C GLN A 32 -13.40 12.49 -11.50
N THR A 33 -12.48 13.13 -10.80
CA THR A 33 -11.34 12.46 -10.15
C THR A 33 -11.82 11.49 -9.05
N ALA A 34 -12.75 11.92 -8.19
CA ALA A 34 -13.29 11.06 -7.13
C ALA A 34 -14.05 9.84 -7.67
N ASN A 35 -14.76 9.98 -8.81
CA ASN A 35 -15.44 8.84 -9.44
C ASN A 35 -14.43 7.90 -10.15
N GLY A 36 -13.36 8.43 -10.73
CA GLY A 36 -12.28 7.64 -11.32
C GLY A 36 -11.56 6.80 -10.27
N HIS A 37 -11.24 7.38 -9.13
CA HIS A 37 -10.60 6.67 -8.02
C HIS A 37 -11.47 5.55 -7.46
N ARG A 38 -12.79 5.70 -7.35
CA ARG A 38 -13.69 4.62 -6.92
C ARG A 38 -13.69 3.42 -7.88
N ALA A 39 -13.62 3.65 -9.17
CA ALA A 39 -13.51 2.56 -10.14
C ALA A 39 -12.16 1.83 -10.01
N ASP A 40 -11.09 2.56 -9.77
CA ASP A 40 -9.76 2.00 -9.53
C ASP A 40 -9.71 1.24 -8.20
N GLU A 41 -10.28 1.79 -7.13
CA GLU A 41 -10.41 1.09 -5.84
C GLU A 41 -11.16 -0.25 -6.00
N ALA A 42 -12.30 -0.25 -6.71
CA ALA A 42 -13.05 -1.47 -6.97
C ALA A 42 -12.25 -2.48 -7.82
N ALA A 43 -11.47 -2.02 -8.79
CA ALA A 43 -10.61 -2.87 -9.59
C ALA A 43 -9.47 -3.49 -8.75
N ILE A 44 -8.88 -2.73 -7.82
CA ILE A 44 -7.86 -3.21 -6.89
C ILE A 44 -8.45 -4.22 -5.90
N GLU A 45 -9.65 -3.97 -5.36
CA GLU A 45 -10.36 -4.96 -4.55
C GLU A 45 -10.61 -6.27 -5.32
N GLN A 46 -10.86 -6.18 -6.63
CA GLN A 46 -11.02 -7.37 -7.47
C GLN A 46 -9.69 -8.15 -7.59
N VAL A 47 -8.54 -7.48 -7.67
CA VAL A 47 -7.23 -8.14 -7.62
C VAL A 47 -7.05 -8.89 -6.30
N MET A 48 -7.43 -8.30 -5.16
CA MET A 48 -7.36 -8.96 -3.86
C MET A 48 -8.28 -10.19 -3.76
N LYS A 49 -9.51 -10.08 -4.30
CA LYS A 49 -10.45 -11.23 -4.37
C LYS A 49 -9.90 -12.36 -5.26
N GLN A 50 -9.30 -12.01 -6.39
CA GLN A 50 -8.67 -12.99 -7.28
C GLN A 50 -7.46 -13.67 -6.62
N TYR A 51 -6.64 -12.90 -5.90
CA TYR A 51 -5.53 -13.43 -5.11
C TYR A 51 -6.01 -14.50 -4.11
N HIS A 52 -7.01 -14.17 -3.31
CA HIS A 52 -7.59 -15.11 -2.35
C HIS A 52 -8.16 -16.35 -3.05
N ALA A 53 -8.99 -16.16 -4.08
CA ALA A 53 -9.60 -17.26 -4.84
C ALA A 53 -8.56 -18.18 -5.49
N ALA A 54 -7.49 -17.62 -6.06
CA ALA A 54 -6.42 -18.39 -6.68
C ALA A 54 -5.66 -19.26 -5.65
N ILE A 55 -5.44 -18.74 -4.44
CA ILE A 55 -4.80 -19.51 -3.35
C ILE A 55 -5.70 -20.66 -2.91
N LEU A 56 -6.99 -20.41 -2.65
CA LEU A 56 -7.95 -21.44 -2.28
C LEU A 56 -8.08 -22.56 -3.34
N ALA A 57 -7.99 -22.16 -4.62
CA ALA A 57 -8.10 -23.08 -5.75
C ALA A 57 -6.78 -23.80 -6.12
N HIS A 58 -5.68 -23.52 -5.44
CA HIS A 58 -4.33 -24.00 -5.81
C HIS A 58 -3.91 -23.55 -7.23
N ASP A 59 -4.44 -22.41 -7.71
CA ASP A 59 -4.16 -21.88 -9.04
C ASP A 59 -2.99 -20.90 -9.02
N GLY A 60 -1.77 -21.43 -9.02
CA GLY A 60 -0.57 -20.62 -9.08
C GLY A 60 -0.39 -19.84 -10.38
N THR A 61 -1.04 -20.28 -11.48
CA THR A 61 -0.99 -19.55 -12.76
C THR A 61 -1.76 -18.24 -12.65
N THR A 62 -3.02 -18.28 -12.23
CA THR A 62 -3.81 -17.07 -11.96
C THR A 62 -3.13 -16.20 -10.91
N LEU A 63 -2.66 -16.79 -9.80
CA LEU A 63 -1.96 -16.07 -8.75
C LEU A 63 -0.74 -15.30 -9.29
N SER A 64 0.10 -15.96 -10.08
CA SER A 64 1.29 -15.34 -10.68
C SER A 64 0.94 -14.20 -11.63
N GLY A 65 -0.17 -14.32 -12.37
CA GLY A 65 -0.64 -13.29 -13.30
C GLY A 65 -1.12 -11.99 -12.64
N LEU A 66 -1.34 -11.98 -11.32
CA LEU A 66 -1.70 -10.76 -10.58
C LEU A 66 -0.50 -9.86 -10.28
N PHE A 67 0.71 -10.36 -10.48
CA PHE A 67 1.94 -9.61 -10.21
C PHE A 67 2.54 -9.05 -11.49
N LEU A 68 3.20 -7.89 -11.36
CA LEU A 68 3.97 -7.34 -12.46
C LEU A 68 5.21 -8.23 -12.71
N PRO A 69 5.41 -8.73 -13.95
CA PRO A 69 6.44 -9.76 -14.21
C PRO A 69 7.86 -9.39 -13.76
N ASP A 70 8.24 -8.12 -13.93
CA ASP A 70 9.60 -7.63 -13.62
C ASP A 70 9.72 -7.04 -12.20
N ALA A 71 8.65 -6.97 -11.44
CA ALA A 71 8.64 -6.48 -10.07
C ALA A 71 8.70 -7.66 -9.10
N ASN A 72 9.72 -7.67 -8.25
CA ASN A 72 9.99 -8.84 -7.41
C ASN A 72 10.44 -8.47 -6.00
N LEU A 73 9.89 -7.39 -5.44
CA LEU A 73 10.11 -7.09 -4.04
C LEU A 73 9.06 -7.79 -3.18
N TRP A 74 9.48 -8.83 -2.48
CA TRP A 74 8.66 -9.57 -1.52
C TRP A 74 9.44 -9.76 -0.22
N LEU A 75 9.04 -9.05 0.84
CA LEU A 75 9.73 -9.08 2.13
C LEU A 75 8.81 -9.61 3.23
N ASN A 76 9.32 -10.60 3.94
CA ASN A 76 8.79 -11.05 5.22
C ASN A 76 9.63 -10.45 6.34
N VAL A 77 9.03 -9.71 7.26
CA VAL A 77 9.69 -9.08 8.40
C VAL A 77 9.14 -9.67 9.69
N LEU A 78 9.95 -10.45 10.40
CA LEU A 78 9.54 -11.01 11.69
C LEU A 78 9.30 -9.87 12.70
N THR A 79 8.24 -9.98 13.49
CA THR A 79 8.07 -9.12 14.68
C THR A 79 9.25 -9.30 15.63
N ASP A 80 9.45 -8.40 16.59
CA ASP A 80 10.56 -8.52 17.54
C ASP A 80 10.45 -9.81 18.36
N SER A 81 9.25 -10.18 18.78
CA SER A 81 8.99 -11.41 19.51
C SER A 81 9.26 -12.68 18.67
N ALA A 82 8.79 -12.70 17.43
CA ALA A 82 9.03 -13.81 16.50
C ALA A 82 10.52 -13.94 16.16
N TYR A 83 11.21 -12.81 15.98
CA TYR A 83 12.65 -12.82 15.73
C TYR A 83 13.45 -13.34 16.93
N ALA A 84 13.12 -12.89 18.15
CA ALA A 84 13.76 -13.39 19.36
C ALA A 84 13.61 -14.92 19.49
N ARG A 85 12.38 -15.45 19.26
CA ARG A 85 12.14 -16.91 19.25
C ARG A 85 12.93 -17.63 18.16
N ALA A 86 13.04 -17.02 16.97
CA ALA A 86 13.80 -17.59 15.87
C ALA A 86 15.30 -17.67 16.17
N GLN A 87 15.87 -16.65 16.84
CA GLN A 87 17.26 -16.63 17.25
C GLN A 87 17.60 -17.71 18.30
N VAL A 88 16.68 -18.03 19.20
CA VAL A 88 16.85 -19.13 20.15
C VAL A 88 17.00 -20.47 19.42
N LYS A 89 16.23 -20.68 18.32
CA LYS A 89 16.29 -21.91 17.50
C LYS A 89 17.46 -21.91 16.53
N SER A 90 17.85 -20.73 16.04
CA SER A 90 18.93 -20.54 15.08
C SER A 90 19.58 -19.17 15.28
N PRO A 91 20.81 -19.08 15.83
CA PRO A 91 21.51 -17.81 16.06
C PRO A 91 21.74 -16.98 14.79
N THR A 92 21.70 -17.63 13.62
CA THR A 92 21.85 -16.98 12.30
C THR A 92 20.52 -16.56 11.67
N ALA A 93 19.40 -16.69 12.41
CA ALA A 93 18.09 -16.28 11.92
C ALA A 93 18.11 -14.80 11.47
N ARG A 94 17.45 -14.52 10.35
CA ARG A 94 17.32 -13.16 9.82
C ARG A 94 15.94 -12.60 10.17
N LYS A 95 15.91 -11.35 10.63
CA LYS A 95 14.65 -10.64 10.88
C LYS A 95 13.89 -10.34 9.59
N VAL A 96 14.62 -9.96 8.53
CA VAL A 96 14.08 -9.70 7.20
C VAL A 96 14.45 -10.86 6.28
N ARG A 97 13.44 -11.43 5.63
CA ARG A 97 13.60 -12.52 4.65
C ARG A 97 13.09 -12.03 3.30
N VAL A 98 13.87 -12.26 2.27
CA VAL A 98 13.51 -11.96 0.89
C VAL A 98 12.92 -13.22 0.26
N SER A 99 11.84 -13.07 -0.47
CA SER A 99 11.19 -14.09 -1.27
C SER A 99 10.78 -13.52 -2.62
N ASN A 100 9.96 -14.21 -3.37
CA ASN A 100 9.37 -13.75 -4.61
C ASN A 100 8.00 -14.40 -4.81
N TYR A 101 7.17 -13.78 -5.64
CA TYR A 101 5.81 -14.29 -5.90
C TYR A 101 5.82 -15.59 -6.71
N GLN A 102 6.82 -15.82 -7.56
CA GLN A 102 6.94 -17.03 -8.36
C GLN A 102 7.10 -18.28 -7.49
N ASP A 103 7.96 -18.22 -6.48
CA ASP A 103 8.13 -19.32 -5.51
C ASP A 103 6.85 -19.55 -4.70
N PHE A 104 6.15 -18.48 -4.32
CA PHE A 104 4.87 -18.60 -3.62
C PHE A 104 3.79 -19.20 -4.53
N ALA A 105 3.65 -18.76 -5.78
CA ALA A 105 2.72 -19.31 -6.74
C ALA A 105 3.00 -20.80 -7.02
N LYS A 106 4.27 -21.17 -7.14
CA LYS A 106 4.67 -22.58 -7.25
C LYS A 106 4.30 -23.37 -6.01
N LEU A 107 4.54 -22.84 -4.82
CA LEU A 107 4.14 -23.47 -3.56
C LEU A 107 2.63 -23.70 -3.51
N VAL A 108 1.83 -22.68 -3.86
CA VAL A 108 0.36 -22.79 -3.94
C VAL A 108 -0.08 -23.90 -4.87
N SER A 109 0.52 -24.01 -6.06
CA SER A 109 0.16 -25.06 -7.04
C SER A 109 0.56 -26.48 -6.63
N THR A 110 1.56 -26.64 -5.77
CA THR A 110 2.16 -27.97 -5.51
C THR A 110 1.89 -28.50 -4.11
N THR A 111 1.43 -27.63 -3.18
CA THR A 111 1.15 -28.06 -1.82
C THR A 111 -0.10 -28.92 -1.73
N PRO A 112 -0.10 -30.01 -0.94
CA PRO A 112 -1.34 -30.75 -0.63
C PRO A 112 -2.16 -30.09 0.49
N LYS A 113 -1.64 -29.01 1.10
CA LYS A 113 -2.26 -28.33 2.24
C LYS A 113 -3.27 -27.28 1.77
N SER A 114 -4.37 -27.15 2.48
CA SER A 114 -5.30 -26.04 2.29
C SER A 114 -4.68 -24.75 2.80
N PHE A 115 -4.58 -23.73 1.94
CA PHE A 115 -4.18 -22.36 2.30
C PHE A 115 -5.40 -21.44 2.25
N ASP A 116 -5.55 -20.61 3.26
CA ASP A 116 -6.66 -19.64 3.35
C ASP A 116 -6.16 -18.33 4.00
N PRO A 117 -5.80 -17.32 3.21
CA PRO A 117 -5.45 -15.99 3.72
C PRO A 117 -6.71 -15.18 3.99
N GLU A 118 -6.97 -14.84 5.23
CA GLU A 118 -8.02 -13.91 5.64
C GLU A 118 -7.45 -12.49 5.72
N HIS A 119 -8.14 -11.52 5.13
CA HIS A 119 -7.75 -10.10 5.14
C HIS A 119 -8.79 -9.26 5.89
N SER A 120 -8.33 -8.28 6.67
CA SER A 120 -9.16 -7.36 7.44
C SER A 120 -8.53 -5.97 7.53
N ASN A 121 -9.28 -4.98 8.01
CA ASN A 121 -8.81 -3.61 8.24
C ASN A 121 -8.16 -2.97 7.01
N LEU A 122 -8.76 -3.16 5.84
CA LEU A 122 -8.26 -2.68 4.56
C LEU A 122 -8.25 -1.16 4.49
N VAL A 123 -7.09 -0.58 4.17
CA VAL A 123 -6.92 0.84 3.82
C VAL A 123 -6.25 0.93 2.47
N MET A 124 -6.79 1.76 1.58
CA MET A 124 -6.32 1.91 0.21
C MET A 124 -6.19 3.37 -0.16
N HIS A 125 -5.12 3.70 -0.90
CA HIS A 125 -4.92 5.00 -1.52
C HIS A 125 -4.46 4.83 -2.96
N THR A 126 -5.05 5.58 -3.88
CA THR A 126 -4.67 5.57 -5.30
C THR A 126 -4.85 6.95 -5.92
N ASP A 127 -4.03 7.28 -6.90
CA ASP A 127 -4.16 8.44 -7.79
C ASP A 127 -4.68 8.05 -9.19
N GLY A 128 -5.10 6.78 -9.35
CA GLY A 128 -5.54 6.22 -10.62
C GLY A 128 -4.40 5.67 -11.49
N THR A 129 -3.14 5.77 -11.06
CA THR A 129 -1.95 5.28 -11.78
C THR A 129 -1.15 4.29 -10.93
N ILE A 130 -0.95 4.64 -9.66
CA ILE A 130 -0.35 3.77 -8.65
C ILE A 130 -1.28 3.67 -7.46
N ALA A 131 -1.10 2.61 -6.66
CA ALA A 131 -1.84 2.43 -5.43
C ALA A 131 -0.98 1.82 -4.33
N VAL A 132 -1.36 2.11 -3.08
CA VAL A 132 -0.90 1.39 -1.90
C VAL A 132 -2.12 0.83 -1.17
N VAL A 133 -2.02 -0.44 -0.78
CA VAL A 133 -3.01 -1.12 0.05
C VAL A 133 -2.32 -1.59 1.31
N TYR A 134 -2.91 -1.30 2.47
CA TYR A 134 -2.51 -1.81 3.77
C TYR A 134 -3.66 -2.62 4.36
N PHE A 135 -3.37 -3.77 4.93
CA PHE A 135 -4.37 -4.63 5.58
C PHE A 135 -3.73 -5.51 6.64
N ASP A 136 -4.54 -5.99 7.58
CA ASP A 136 -4.15 -7.05 8.49
C ASP A 136 -4.51 -8.40 7.88
N PHE A 137 -3.72 -9.42 8.16
CA PHE A 137 -3.95 -10.77 7.66
C PHE A 137 -3.79 -11.86 8.72
N VAL A 138 -4.52 -12.95 8.53
CA VAL A 138 -4.26 -14.26 9.13
C VAL A 138 -4.11 -15.27 7.99
N PHE A 139 -2.98 -15.95 7.94
CA PHE A 139 -2.73 -17.00 6.96
C PHE A 139 -2.97 -18.35 7.60
N ASN A 140 -4.06 -19.02 7.21
CA ASN A 140 -4.42 -20.32 7.71
C ASN A 140 -3.82 -21.43 6.85
N ILE A 141 -3.38 -22.51 7.48
CA ILE A 141 -2.96 -23.75 6.83
C ILE A 141 -3.75 -24.89 7.46
N ASP A 142 -4.49 -25.63 6.66
CA ASP A 142 -5.35 -26.75 7.12
C ASP A 142 -6.31 -26.29 8.24
N GLY A 143 -6.90 -25.09 8.09
CA GLY A 143 -7.83 -24.47 9.03
C GLY A 143 -7.21 -23.96 10.34
N LYS A 144 -5.89 -23.89 10.44
CA LYS A 144 -5.18 -23.38 11.62
C LYS A 144 -4.34 -22.16 11.27
N ALA A 145 -4.42 -21.11 12.09
CA ALA A 145 -3.57 -19.94 11.93
C ALA A 145 -2.08 -20.33 11.99
N ASN A 146 -1.38 -20.11 10.88
CA ASN A 146 0.05 -20.41 10.74
C ASN A 146 0.90 -19.13 10.80
N ASN A 147 0.36 -18.01 10.33
CA ASN A 147 1.02 -16.71 10.38
C ASN A 147 -0.03 -15.61 10.48
N ARG A 148 0.35 -14.47 11.05
CA ARG A 148 -0.46 -13.26 11.11
C ARG A 148 0.42 -12.03 11.11
N GLY A 149 -0.14 -10.92 10.73
CA GLY A 149 0.55 -9.64 10.70
C GLY A 149 -0.22 -8.60 9.92
N SER A 150 0.49 -7.58 9.51
CA SER A 150 -0.03 -6.57 8.59
C SER A 150 0.80 -6.60 7.31
N GLU A 151 0.17 -6.28 6.19
CA GLU A 151 0.77 -6.37 4.88
C GLU A 151 0.52 -5.10 4.08
N THR A 152 1.48 -4.71 3.26
CA THR A 152 1.34 -3.64 2.29
C THR A 152 1.61 -4.16 0.89
N TRP A 153 0.73 -3.80 -0.04
CA TRP A 153 0.96 -3.95 -1.46
C TRP A 153 1.16 -2.59 -2.11
N GLN A 154 2.12 -2.51 -3.03
CA GLN A 154 2.18 -1.44 -4.01
C GLN A 154 1.69 -1.99 -5.34
N LEU A 155 0.75 -1.29 -5.97
CA LEU A 155 0.19 -1.68 -7.24
C LEU A 155 0.44 -0.60 -8.29
N VAL A 156 0.50 -1.03 -9.53
CA VAL A 156 0.59 -0.16 -10.70
C VAL A 156 -0.52 -0.50 -11.68
N LYS A 157 -1.06 0.52 -12.33
CA LYS A 157 -2.03 0.36 -13.41
C LYS A 157 -1.28 0.26 -14.72
N THR A 158 -1.40 -0.89 -15.37
CA THR A 158 -0.91 -1.10 -16.73
C THR A 158 -1.98 -0.68 -17.75
N THR A 159 -1.76 -0.94 -19.03
CA THR A 159 -2.78 -0.72 -20.08
C THR A 159 -4.02 -1.59 -19.88
N ASP A 160 -3.87 -2.75 -19.25
CA ASP A 160 -4.91 -3.77 -19.20
C ASP A 160 -5.57 -3.89 -17.83
N SER A 161 -4.79 -3.76 -16.74
CA SER A 161 -5.30 -3.99 -15.38
C SER A 161 -4.34 -3.44 -14.30
N TRP A 162 -4.76 -3.60 -13.03
CA TRP A 162 -3.92 -3.37 -11.87
C TRP A 162 -3.07 -4.62 -11.57
N HIS A 163 -1.77 -4.42 -11.31
CA HIS A 163 -0.84 -5.48 -10.92
C HIS A 163 -0.08 -5.12 -9.64
N VAL A 164 0.17 -6.15 -8.82
CA VAL A 164 1.00 -6.02 -7.62
C VAL A 164 2.47 -5.90 -8.04
N ALA A 165 3.11 -4.80 -7.67
CA ALA A 165 4.52 -4.53 -7.94
C ALA A 165 5.43 -4.89 -6.77
N SER A 166 4.94 -4.82 -5.54
CA SER A 166 5.69 -5.24 -4.36
C SER A 166 4.78 -5.63 -3.21
N THR A 167 5.30 -6.49 -2.33
CA THR A 167 4.64 -6.98 -1.11
C THR A 167 5.62 -6.93 0.05
N ILE A 168 5.20 -6.31 1.16
CA ILE A 168 5.95 -6.31 2.42
C ILE A 168 4.99 -6.65 3.54
N TYR A 169 5.31 -7.65 4.35
CA TYR A 169 4.47 -8.02 5.46
C TYR A 169 5.26 -8.30 6.75
N SER A 170 4.65 -7.93 7.88
CA SER A 170 5.10 -8.37 9.19
C SER A 170 4.66 -9.81 9.45
N SER A 171 5.40 -10.54 10.26
CA SER A 171 5.15 -11.97 10.47
C SER A 171 5.27 -12.33 11.93
N GLU A 172 4.19 -12.88 12.49
CA GLU A 172 4.09 -13.39 13.85
C GLU A 172 3.52 -14.82 13.80
N PRO A 173 4.34 -15.85 13.53
CA PRO A 173 3.90 -17.23 13.62
C PRO A 173 3.46 -17.58 15.05
N PRO A 174 2.45 -18.43 15.22
CA PRO A 174 2.04 -18.91 16.55
C PRO A 174 3.18 -19.61 17.30
N VAL A 175 3.08 -19.61 18.61
CA VAL A 175 4.06 -20.25 19.53
C VAL A 175 3.91 -21.76 19.52
#